data_076f4cc67ac6d3ad1533d5b6f04d9417
#
_entry.id   076f4cc67ac6d3ad1533d5b6f04d9417
#
_cell.length_a   1.000
_cell.length_b   1.000
_cell.length_c   1.000
_cell.angle_alpha   90.00
_cell.angle_beta   90.00
_cell.angle_gamma   90.00
#
_symmetry.space_group_name_H-M   'P 1'
#
loop_
_entity.id
_entity.type
_entity.pdbx_description
1 polymer ?
#
loop_
_entity_poly.entity_id
_entity_poly.type
_entity_poly.pdbx_seq_one_letter_code
_entity_poly.pdbx_strand_id
1 'polypeptide(L)'
;MPTPALPPLDDSLERGFRLRAEAARFVPAPPAVVWQVVADYGAHHLRILPPAFRDAAVEAGGVGEGTVVGFALRLGGETRRFRAEVTVPVPGRVLEEADPAAGSRTRFTVASDGGGSRVTIETTWPRPEDLRGRLAGPAARALTTALLRDELRRLDAYAVALARAAQPRPNAPAPAVPG
;
A
#
# COMPACT_ATOMS: atom_id res chain seq x y z
N MET A 1 12.46 -1.01 25.08
CA MET A 1 13.03 -0.04 24.13
C MET A 1 11.88 0.73 23.54
N PRO A 2 11.79 2.07 23.70
CA PRO A 2 10.75 2.84 23.03
C PRO A 2 10.96 2.77 21.51
N THR A 3 9.89 2.50 20.78
CA THR A 3 9.88 2.53 19.32
C THR A 3 10.23 3.94 18.86
N PRO A 4 11.24 4.15 18.00
CA PRO A 4 11.54 5.48 17.50
C PRO A 4 10.33 6.03 16.75
N ALA A 5 9.98 7.28 17.04
CA ALA A 5 8.94 7.99 16.31
C ALA A 5 9.30 8.04 14.82
N LEU A 6 8.31 7.82 13.95
CA LEU A 6 8.50 7.99 12.51
C LEU A 6 8.88 9.44 12.23
N PRO A 7 9.85 9.70 11.33
CA PRO A 7 10.14 11.07 10.93
C PRO A 7 8.86 11.69 10.35
N PRO A 8 8.53 12.94 10.72
CA PRO A 8 7.41 13.63 10.10
C PRO A 8 7.65 13.71 8.59
N LEU A 9 6.58 13.57 7.81
CA LEU A 9 6.60 14.04 6.43
C LEU A 9 7.05 15.50 6.49
N ASP A 10 7.95 15.90 5.62
CA ASP A 10 8.31 17.33 5.45
C ASP A 10 7.11 18.02 4.81
N ASP A 11 6.19 18.42 5.66
CA ASP A 11 4.79 18.72 5.38
C ASP A 11 4.49 20.21 5.61
N SER A 12 5.51 20.98 5.98
CA SER A 12 5.30 22.32 6.52
C SER A 12 4.89 23.35 5.46
N LEU A 13 5.27 23.15 4.19
CA LEU A 13 5.02 24.11 3.11
C LEU A 13 3.92 23.66 2.12
N GLU A 14 3.53 22.39 2.11
CA GLU A 14 2.60 21.84 1.11
C GLU A 14 1.15 21.64 1.62
N ARG A 15 0.89 21.77 2.91
CA ARG A 15 -0.43 21.45 3.52
C ARG A 15 -1.61 22.24 2.96
N GLY A 16 -1.38 23.41 2.41
CA GLY A 16 -2.44 24.27 1.84
C GLY A 16 -2.93 23.85 0.45
N PHE A 17 -2.13 23.07 -0.28
CA PHE A 17 -2.34 22.79 -1.71
C PHE A 17 -2.59 21.34 -2.06
N ARG A 18 -2.65 20.43 -1.08
CA ARG A 18 -2.84 19.00 -1.32
C ARG A 18 -4.15 18.48 -0.73
N LEU A 19 -4.74 17.53 -1.44
CA LEU A 19 -5.81 16.68 -0.92
C LEU A 19 -5.18 15.42 -0.31
N ARG A 20 -5.82 14.89 0.74
CA ARG A 20 -5.37 13.69 1.45
C ARG A 20 -6.53 12.74 1.67
N ALA A 21 -6.30 11.46 1.42
CA ALA A 21 -7.15 10.35 1.83
C ALA A 21 -6.33 9.35 2.65
N GLU A 22 -6.95 8.76 3.65
CA GLU A 22 -6.32 7.79 4.52
C GLU A 22 -7.30 6.68 4.88
N ALA A 23 -6.78 5.48 5.03
CA ALA A 23 -7.49 4.35 5.61
C ALA A 23 -6.51 3.49 6.42
N ALA A 24 -6.99 2.88 7.50
CA ALA A 24 -6.22 1.96 8.33
C ALA A 24 -7.02 0.70 8.63
N ARG A 25 -6.30 -0.43 8.83
CA ARG A 25 -6.89 -1.72 9.13
C ARG A 25 -5.98 -2.54 10.04
N PHE A 26 -6.58 -3.27 10.99
CA PHE A 26 -5.90 -4.37 11.67
C PHE A 26 -5.91 -5.61 10.76
N VAL A 27 -4.76 -6.27 10.64
CA VAL A 27 -4.54 -7.49 9.86
C VAL A 27 -4.00 -8.56 10.81
N PRO A 28 -4.70 -9.70 11.02
CA PRO A 28 -4.27 -10.77 11.92
C PRO A 28 -3.17 -11.64 11.27
N ALA A 29 -2.09 -11.00 10.84
CA ALA A 29 -0.89 -11.59 10.30
C ALA A 29 0.35 -10.86 10.81
N PRO A 30 1.50 -11.56 10.97
CA PRO A 30 2.74 -10.95 11.43
C PRO A 30 3.19 -9.79 10.54
N PRO A 31 3.80 -8.71 11.10
CA PRO A 31 4.30 -7.58 10.31
C PRO A 31 5.23 -7.96 9.16
N ALA A 32 6.06 -8.98 9.34
CA ALA A 32 6.96 -9.46 8.29
C ALA A 32 6.20 -10.01 7.07
N VAL A 33 5.10 -10.74 7.29
CA VAL A 33 4.25 -11.27 6.20
C VAL A 33 3.51 -10.13 5.50
N VAL A 34 2.96 -9.20 6.28
CA VAL A 34 2.27 -8.02 5.73
C VAL A 34 3.25 -7.17 4.92
N TRP A 35 4.46 -6.96 5.44
CA TRP A 35 5.50 -6.22 4.73
C TRP A 35 5.89 -6.90 3.41
N GLN A 36 6.02 -8.21 3.40
CA GLN A 36 6.28 -8.98 2.17
C GLN A 36 5.18 -8.69 1.12
N VAL A 37 3.91 -8.68 1.53
CA VAL A 37 2.80 -8.39 0.61
C VAL A 37 2.88 -6.95 0.09
N VAL A 38 3.23 -5.98 0.92
CA VAL A 38 3.32 -4.57 0.54
C VAL A 38 4.54 -4.31 -0.34
N ALA A 39 5.70 -4.92 -0.04
CA ALA A 39 6.96 -4.56 -0.68
C ALA A 39 7.27 -5.37 -1.94
N ASP A 40 6.70 -6.55 -2.13
CA ASP A 40 6.95 -7.41 -3.29
C ASP A 40 5.88 -7.21 -4.37
N TYR A 41 6.17 -6.36 -5.33
CA TYR A 41 5.32 -6.06 -6.49
C TYR A 41 5.31 -7.20 -7.50
N GLY A 42 6.41 -7.94 -7.60
CA GLY A 42 6.55 -9.04 -8.55
C GLY A 42 5.65 -10.22 -8.23
N ALA A 43 5.55 -10.58 -6.95
CA ALA A 43 4.80 -11.76 -6.52
C ALA A 43 3.49 -11.46 -5.79
N HIS A 44 3.39 -10.35 -5.04
CA HIS A 44 2.34 -10.13 -4.06
C HIS A 44 1.54 -8.85 -4.24
N HIS A 45 2.16 -7.68 -4.30
CA HIS A 45 1.47 -6.38 -4.23
C HIS A 45 0.38 -6.21 -5.30
N LEU A 46 0.69 -6.55 -6.55
CA LEU A 46 -0.29 -6.41 -7.63
C LEU A 46 -1.56 -7.26 -7.43
N ARG A 47 -1.52 -8.29 -6.59
CA ARG A 47 -2.66 -9.17 -6.29
C ARG A 47 -3.66 -8.55 -5.33
N ILE A 48 -3.24 -7.54 -4.57
CA ILE A 48 -4.12 -6.85 -3.61
C ILE A 48 -4.78 -5.61 -4.20
N LEU A 49 -4.37 -5.18 -5.39
CA LEU A 49 -4.94 -3.99 -6.03
C LEU A 49 -6.44 -4.16 -6.31
N PRO A 50 -7.27 -3.15 -5.99
CA PRO A 50 -8.67 -3.12 -6.35
C PRO A 50 -8.89 -3.17 -7.86
N PRO A 51 -10.08 -3.61 -8.34
CA PRO A 51 -10.38 -3.68 -9.78
C PRO A 51 -10.38 -2.34 -10.52
N ALA A 52 -10.36 -1.22 -9.77
CA ALA A 52 -10.18 0.12 -10.34
C ALA A 52 -8.79 0.33 -10.95
N PHE A 53 -7.77 -0.41 -10.45
CA PHE A 53 -6.45 -0.46 -11.05
C PHE A 53 -6.46 -1.41 -12.24
N ARG A 54 -6.06 -0.92 -13.39
CA ARG A 54 -6.02 -1.65 -14.67
C ARG A 54 -4.60 -1.68 -15.20
N ASP A 55 -4.27 -2.73 -15.93
CA ASP A 55 -3.01 -2.87 -16.64
C ASP A 55 -1.78 -2.64 -15.73
N ALA A 56 -1.90 -3.02 -14.45
CA ALA A 56 -0.82 -2.87 -13.49
C ALA A 56 0.33 -3.82 -13.83
N ALA A 57 1.53 -3.25 -13.99
CA ALA A 57 2.73 -4.00 -14.35
C ALA A 57 3.97 -3.39 -13.70
N VAL A 58 4.91 -4.25 -13.32
CA VAL A 58 6.25 -3.85 -12.89
C VAL A 58 7.08 -3.50 -14.12
N GLU A 59 7.59 -2.27 -14.19
CA GLU A 59 8.44 -1.79 -15.27
C GLU A 59 9.94 -1.92 -14.95
N ALA A 60 10.28 -1.84 -13.65
CA ALA A 60 11.65 -2.02 -13.16
C ALA A 60 11.65 -2.50 -11.71
N GLY A 61 12.72 -3.15 -11.27
CA GLY A 61 12.86 -3.69 -9.92
C GLY A 61 11.91 -4.85 -9.67
N GLY A 62 11.01 -4.72 -8.68
CA GLY A 62 9.99 -5.71 -8.33
C GLY A 62 9.85 -5.92 -6.83
N VAL A 63 10.87 -5.56 -6.04
CA VAL A 63 10.83 -5.68 -4.57
C VAL A 63 11.41 -4.42 -3.93
N GLY A 64 10.57 -3.69 -3.20
CA GLY A 64 10.97 -2.53 -2.39
C GLY A 64 11.58 -1.39 -3.19
N GLU A 65 12.64 -0.83 -2.65
CA GLU A 65 13.36 0.34 -3.18
C GLU A 65 13.74 0.19 -4.65
N GLY A 66 13.47 1.22 -5.45
CA GLY A 66 13.80 1.26 -6.88
C GLY A 66 12.81 0.50 -7.77
N THR A 67 11.73 -0.06 -7.22
CA THR A 67 10.64 -0.60 -8.03
C THR A 67 9.93 0.53 -8.76
N VAL A 68 9.60 0.29 -10.02
CA VAL A 68 8.75 1.18 -10.82
C VAL A 68 7.54 0.40 -11.28
N VAL A 69 6.34 0.93 -11.00
CA VAL A 69 5.08 0.30 -11.38
C VAL A 69 4.22 1.25 -12.19
N GLY A 70 3.74 0.76 -13.34
CA GLY A 70 2.78 1.46 -14.19
C GLY A 70 1.39 0.89 -14.01
N PHE A 71 0.35 1.74 -14.00
CA PHE A 71 -1.04 1.31 -13.96
C PHE A 71 -1.98 2.38 -14.52
N ALA A 72 -3.19 1.97 -14.88
CA ALA A 72 -4.29 2.88 -15.17
C ALA A 72 -5.30 2.81 -14.03
N LEU A 73 -5.66 3.94 -13.43
CA LEU A 73 -6.68 4.03 -12.38
C LEU A 73 -7.97 4.57 -12.96
N ARG A 74 -9.06 3.80 -12.83
CA ARG A 74 -10.41 4.21 -13.18
C ARG A 74 -11.18 4.63 -11.93
N LEU A 75 -11.47 5.93 -11.81
CA LEU A 75 -12.17 6.48 -10.66
C LEU A 75 -13.16 7.55 -11.13
N GLY A 76 -14.40 7.51 -10.61
CA GLY A 76 -15.43 8.50 -10.96
C GLY A 76 -15.79 8.57 -12.45
N GLY A 77 -15.58 7.50 -13.21
CA GLY A 77 -15.82 7.44 -14.67
C GLY A 77 -14.63 7.89 -15.52
N GLU A 78 -13.60 8.48 -14.92
CA GLU A 78 -12.35 8.86 -15.58
C GLU A 78 -11.30 7.74 -15.44
N THR A 79 -10.41 7.66 -16.43
CA THR A 79 -9.24 6.77 -16.39
C THR A 79 -7.99 7.62 -16.55
N ARG A 80 -7.03 7.48 -15.63
CA ARG A 80 -5.73 8.14 -15.68
C ARG A 80 -4.62 7.11 -15.57
N ARG A 81 -3.51 7.34 -16.26
CA ARG A 81 -2.30 6.54 -16.17
C ARG A 81 -1.38 7.13 -15.13
N PHE A 82 -0.76 6.24 -14.37
CA PHE A 82 0.22 6.55 -13.34
C PHE A 82 1.48 5.73 -13.55
N ARG A 83 2.59 6.30 -13.16
CA ARG A 83 3.90 5.64 -13.11
C ARG A 83 4.56 5.99 -11.79
N ALA A 84 4.46 5.08 -10.85
CA ALA A 84 4.95 5.29 -9.49
C ALA A 84 6.34 4.69 -9.31
N GLU A 85 7.20 5.45 -8.63
CA GLU A 85 8.51 5.03 -8.18
C GLU A 85 8.45 4.72 -6.68
N VAL A 86 8.99 3.57 -6.30
CA VAL A 86 8.94 3.07 -4.93
C VAL A 86 10.21 3.43 -4.18
N THR A 87 10.04 4.00 -2.99
CA THR A 87 11.10 4.20 -2.00
C THR A 87 10.74 3.49 -0.69
N VAL A 88 11.76 3.18 0.12
CA VAL A 88 11.60 2.49 1.40
C VAL A 88 12.26 3.32 2.53
N PRO A 89 11.61 4.41 2.98
CA PRO A 89 12.15 5.28 4.03
C PRO A 89 12.50 4.55 5.34
N VAL A 90 11.70 3.54 5.70
CA VAL A 90 11.97 2.70 6.89
C VAL A 90 11.73 1.24 6.51
N PRO A 91 12.80 0.45 6.29
CA PRO A 91 12.68 -0.98 5.94
C PRO A 91 11.81 -1.76 6.94
N GLY A 92 10.90 -2.59 6.41
CA GLY A 92 9.98 -3.38 7.20
C GLY A 92 8.78 -2.60 7.75
N ARG A 93 8.72 -1.26 7.56
CA ARG A 93 7.70 -0.41 8.20
C ARG A 93 7.06 0.63 7.29
N VAL A 94 7.84 1.30 6.45
CA VAL A 94 7.33 2.40 5.61
C VAL A 94 7.82 2.22 4.19
N LEU A 95 6.87 2.22 3.27
CA LEU A 95 7.08 2.22 1.83
C LEU A 95 6.30 3.41 1.23
N GLU A 96 6.87 4.07 0.27
CA GLU A 96 6.22 5.15 -0.48
C GLU A 96 6.26 4.86 -1.97
N GLU A 97 5.15 5.19 -2.62
CA GLU A 97 5.00 5.25 -4.07
C GLU A 97 4.82 6.72 -4.45
N ALA A 98 5.62 7.22 -5.35
CA ALA A 98 5.52 8.60 -5.83
C ALA A 98 5.40 8.62 -7.35
N ASP A 99 4.41 9.35 -7.87
CA ASP A 99 4.32 9.72 -9.28
C ASP A 99 4.58 11.22 -9.41
N PRO A 100 5.79 11.62 -9.80
CA PRO A 100 6.15 13.04 -9.92
C PRO A 100 5.32 13.76 -10.99
N ALA A 101 4.92 13.08 -12.07
CA ALA A 101 4.13 13.67 -13.15
C ALA A 101 2.69 13.98 -12.70
N ALA A 102 2.10 13.09 -11.90
CA ALA A 102 0.79 13.31 -11.28
C ALA A 102 0.86 14.15 -10.00
N GLY A 103 2.05 14.36 -9.44
CA GLY A 103 2.27 14.99 -8.15
C GLY A 103 1.66 14.19 -6.99
N SER A 104 1.38 12.90 -7.17
CA SER A 104 0.75 12.07 -6.17
C SER A 104 1.79 11.26 -5.38
N ARG A 105 1.45 10.96 -4.13
CA ARG A 105 2.26 10.08 -3.26
C ARG A 105 1.33 9.21 -2.44
N THR A 106 1.64 7.91 -2.37
CA THR A 106 1.00 6.95 -1.49
C THR A 106 2.03 6.41 -0.51
N ARG A 107 1.70 6.42 0.78
CA ARG A 107 2.53 5.86 1.86
C ARG A 107 1.82 4.68 2.49
N PHE A 108 2.53 3.57 2.60
CA PHE A 108 2.14 2.40 3.37
C PHE A 108 2.93 2.38 4.67
N THR A 109 2.22 2.21 5.79
CA THR A 109 2.84 2.02 7.10
C THR A 109 2.39 0.71 7.68
N VAL A 110 3.34 -0.14 8.08
CA VAL A 110 3.10 -1.41 8.76
C VAL A 110 3.69 -1.34 10.16
N ALA A 111 2.85 -1.54 11.17
CA ALA A 111 3.25 -1.56 12.57
C ALA A 111 2.73 -2.81 13.27
N SER A 112 3.45 -3.30 14.27
CA SER A 112 2.97 -4.38 15.14
C SER A 112 1.80 -3.88 15.99
N ASP A 113 0.75 -4.69 16.12
CA ASP A 113 -0.45 -4.36 16.89
C ASP A 113 -1.08 -5.65 17.44
N GLY A 114 -1.01 -5.86 18.76
CA GLY A 114 -1.78 -6.86 19.50
C GLY A 114 -1.77 -8.30 18.96
N GLY A 115 -0.63 -8.79 18.43
CA GLY A 115 -0.51 -10.14 17.85
C GLY A 115 -0.77 -10.18 16.33
N GLY A 116 -0.94 -9.02 15.71
CA GLY A 116 -1.03 -8.84 14.25
C GLY A 116 -0.32 -7.58 13.81
N SER A 117 -0.86 -6.95 12.79
CA SER A 117 -0.33 -5.72 12.19
C SER A 117 -1.39 -4.65 12.06
N ARG A 118 -1.03 -3.40 12.31
CA ARG A 118 -1.78 -2.22 11.88
C ARG A 118 -1.21 -1.73 10.57
N VAL A 119 -2.03 -1.70 9.53
CA VAL A 119 -1.65 -1.18 8.22
C VAL A 119 -2.39 0.12 7.98
N THR A 120 -1.66 1.17 7.60
CA THR A 120 -2.23 2.45 7.18
C THR A 120 -1.78 2.75 5.76
N ILE A 121 -2.70 3.14 4.90
CA ILE A 121 -2.43 3.66 3.56
C ILE A 121 -2.88 5.11 3.55
N GLU A 122 -1.99 6.00 3.17
CA GLU A 122 -2.23 7.41 3.00
C GLU A 122 -1.87 7.83 1.58
N THR A 123 -2.77 8.49 0.87
CA THR A 123 -2.50 9.05 -0.44
C THR A 123 -2.71 10.56 -0.42
N THR A 124 -1.76 11.29 -0.98
CA THR A 124 -1.83 12.74 -1.19
C THR A 124 -1.69 13.06 -2.67
N TRP A 125 -2.43 14.10 -3.12
CA TRP A 125 -2.37 14.59 -4.50
C TRP A 125 -2.65 16.09 -4.56
N PRO A 126 -2.26 16.79 -5.64
CA PRO A 126 -2.49 18.22 -5.77
C PRO A 126 -3.98 18.56 -5.70
N ARG A 127 -4.30 19.67 -5.04
CA ARG A 127 -5.65 20.23 -5.08
C ARG A 127 -5.81 20.97 -6.41
N PRO A 128 -6.87 20.73 -7.17
CA PRO A 128 -7.15 21.53 -8.36
C PRO A 128 -7.34 23.01 -8.01
N GLU A 129 -6.80 23.89 -8.83
CA GLU A 129 -6.85 25.33 -8.58
C GLU A 129 -8.18 25.95 -9.02
N ASP A 130 -8.86 25.35 -10.00
CA ASP A 130 -10.13 25.80 -10.53
C ASP A 130 -11.32 25.53 -9.57
N LEU A 131 -12.37 26.33 -9.70
CA LEU A 131 -13.56 26.23 -8.84
C LEU A 131 -14.21 24.85 -8.94
N ARG A 132 -14.26 24.26 -10.14
CA ARG A 132 -14.88 22.95 -10.41
C ARG A 132 -14.14 21.84 -9.67
N GLY A 133 -12.82 21.83 -9.71
CA GLY A 133 -11.99 20.85 -8.99
C GLY A 133 -12.05 21.04 -7.48
N ARG A 134 -12.16 22.29 -6.99
CA ARG A 134 -12.38 22.55 -5.55
C ARG A 134 -13.69 21.96 -5.05
N LEU A 135 -14.77 22.10 -5.82
CA LEU A 135 -16.08 21.53 -5.48
C LEU A 135 -16.09 20.00 -5.56
N ALA A 136 -15.30 19.41 -6.47
CA ALA A 136 -15.16 17.96 -6.61
C ALA A 136 -14.24 17.34 -5.54
N GLY A 137 -13.44 18.13 -4.84
CA GLY A 137 -12.45 17.64 -3.87
C GLY A 137 -13.00 16.69 -2.80
N PRO A 138 -14.12 16.99 -2.12
CA PRO A 138 -14.73 16.09 -1.14
C PRO A 138 -15.14 14.73 -1.73
N ALA A 139 -15.70 14.72 -2.94
CA ALA A 139 -16.08 13.49 -3.63
C ALA A 139 -14.85 12.67 -4.03
N ALA A 140 -13.83 13.31 -4.59
CA ALA A 140 -12.56 12.68 -4.93
C ALA A 140 -11.91 12.03 -3.69
N ARG A 141 -11.89 12.76 -2.56
CA ARG A 141 -11.39 12.22 -1.28
C ARG A 141 -12.20 11.01 -0.81
N ALA A 142 -13.52 11.06 -0.88
CA ALA A 142 -14.39 9.95 -0.46
C ALA A 142 -14.16 8.71 -1.33
N LEU A 143 -14.07 8.88 -2.65
CA LEU A 143 -13.79 7.80 -3.60
C LEU A 143 -12.40 7.20 -3.36
N THR A 144 -11.38 8.02 -3.16
CA THR A 144 -10.03 7.53 -2.86
C THR A 144 -10.01 6.79 -1.52
N THR A 145 -10.65 7.30 -0.47
CA THR A 145 -10.75 6.60 0.81
C THR A 145 -11.44 5.23 0.68
N ALA A 146 -12.49 5.13 -0.15
CA ALA A 146 -13.16 3.86 -0.43
C ALA A 146 -12.24 2.87 -1.15
N LEU A 147 -11.42 3.37 -2.10
CA LEU A 147 -10.42 2.59 -2.81
C LEU A 147 -9.36 2.04 -1.86
N LEU A 148 -8.78 2.87 -0.98
CA LEU A 148 -7.81 2.45 0.02
C LEU A 148 -8.38 1.40 1.00
N ARG A 149 -9.65 1.53 1.38
CA ARG A 149 -10.33 0.53 2.22
C ARG A 149 -10.50 -0.81 1.49
N ASP A 150 -10.77 -0.78 0.18
CA ASP A 150 -10.86 -2.02 -0.60
C ASP A 150 -9.50 -2.70 -0.72
N GLU A 151 -8.46 -1.96 -0.98
CA GLU A 151 -7.09 -2.46 -1.02
C GLU A 151 -6.67 -3.08 0.31
N LEU A 152 -6.94 -2.41 1.44
CA LEU A 152 -6.69 -2.95 2.78
C LEU A 152 -7.48 -4.24 3.07
N ARG A 153 -8.71 -4.38 2.58
CA ARG A 153 -9.47 -5.64 2.74
C ARG A 153 -8.82 -6.78 1.96
N ARG A 154 -8.33 -6.51 0.76
CA ARG A 154 -7.64 -7.49 -0.11
C ARG A 154 -6.30 -7.89 0.49
N LEU A 155 -5.54 -6.91 0.97
CA LEU A 155 -4.29 -7.12 1.69
C LEU A 155 -4.50 -8.02 2.91
N ASP A 156 -5.50 -7.72 3.75
CA ASP A 156 -5.85 -8.51 4.92
C ASP A 156 -6.12 -9.98 4.54
N ALA A 157 -7.05 -10.22 3.61
CA ALA A 157 -7.39 -11.57 3.17
C ALA A 157 -6.17 -12.32 2.61
N TYR A 158 -5.35 -11.64 1.80
CA TYR A 158 -4.18 -12.23 1.17
C TYR A 158 -3.07 -12.52 2.15
N ALA A 159 -2.73 -11.57 3.04
CA ALA A 159 -1.68 -11.74 4.05
C ALA A 159 -2.01 -12.84 5.06
N VAL A 160 -3.29 -12.94 5.48
CA VAL A 160 -3.74 -14.03 6.36
C VAL A 160 -3.62 -15.39 5.67
N ALA A 161 -4.00 -15.49 4.39
CA ALA A 161 -3.84 -16.73 3.64
C ALA A 161 -2.36 -17.12 3.48
N LEU A 162 -1.50 -16.15 3.20
CA LEU A 162 -0.06 -16.34 3.07
C LEU A 162 0.57 -16.79 4.40
N ALA A 163 0.20 -16.16 5.52
CA ALA A 163 0.67 -16.52 6.85
C ALA A 163 0.27 -17.94 7.22
N ARG A 164 -0.96 -18.36 6.91
CA ARG A 164 -1.42 -19.75 7.15
C ARG A 164 -0.68 -20.76 6.30
N ALA A 165 -0.41 -20.45 5.04
CA ALA A 165 0.32 -21.33 4.14
C ALA A 165 1.79 -21.56 4.56
N ALA A 166 2.39 -20.56 5.25
CA ALA A 166 3.74 -20.65 5.78
C ALA A 166 3.86 -21.45 7.10
N GLN A 167 2.73 -21.79 7.76
CA GLN A 167 2.76 -22.59 8.98
C GLN A 167 3.02 -24.07 8.65
N PRO A 168 3.92 -24.77 9.39
CA PRO A 168 4.10 -26.20 9.23
C PRO A 168 2.78 -26.94 9.42
N ARG A 169 2.45 -27.88 8.53
CA ARG A 169 1.27 -28.72 8.70
C ARG A 169 1.46 -29.60 9.95
N PRO A 170 0.53 -29.59 10.90
CA PRO A 170 0.69 -30.31 12.18
C PRO A 170 0.80 -31.85 12.05
N ASN A 171 0.70 -32.42 10.86
CA ASN A 171 0.69 -33.87 10.60
C ASN A 171 1.59 -34.32 9.43
N ALA A 172 2.73 -33.67 9.20
CA ALA A 172 3.73 -34.31 8.32
C ALA A 172 4.38 -35.47 9.07
N PRO A 173 4.28 -36.73 8.57
CA PRO A 173 4.98 -37.84 9.18
C PRO A 173 6.49 -37.56 9.17
N ALA A 174 7.17 -37.87 10.29
CA ALA A 174 8.61 -37.77 10.38
C ALA A 174 9.27 -38.57 9.23
N PRO A 175 10.34 -38.06 8.60
CA PRO A 175 11.06 -38.84 7.58
C PRO A 175 11.51 -40.14 8.19
N ALA A 176 11.18 -41.27 7.55
CA ALA A 176 11.63 -42.60 7.95
C ALA A 176 13.17 -42.60 7.96
N VAL A 177 13.76 -42.88 9.13
CA VAL A 177 15.20 -43.08 9.27
C VAL A 177 15.54 -44.39 8.55
N PRO A 178 16.38 -44.40 7.49
CA PRO A 178 16.81 -45.61 6.87
C PRO A 178 17.68 -46.37 7.85
N GLY A 179 17.31 -47.62 8.16
CA GLY A 179 18.07 -48.58 8.94
C GLY A 179 19.30 -49.15 8.22
#